data_deb6c7d7d571ea974bd7ed1661dfe53e
#
_entry.id   deb6c7d7d571ea974bd7ed1661dfe53e
#
_cell.length_a   1.000
_cell.length_b   1.000
_cell.length_c   1.000
_cell.angle_alpha   90.00
_cell.angle_beta   90.00
_cell.angle_gamma   90.00
#
_symmetry.space_group_name_H-M   'P 1'
#
loop_
_entity.id
_entity.type
_entity.pdbx_description
1 polymer ?
#
loop_
_entity_poly.entity_id
_entity_poly.type
_entity_poly.pdbx_seq_one_letter_code
_entity_poly.pdbx_strand_id
1 'polypeptide(L)'
;MRHKTSGYFLLSALLVSLILGLCILLNLRCPQAVSDDALTQEQLTRGVTLTGWQQTGPGHWRFAFEAPADVPELVLCLSTRSLDAVPEGLEPTDQRGEAFWVCPVPGRTSEITVTSTTVPQMWLMLPDTLWHWRELRSSLQLMALVAFASMGAGILALFCFKPQHELGVFLLYLGVMFGWGLAVLLPAGQTGALLGFLMGLYFPFAVLTPLWLCCSLLHVALPRRGSRRFALSVLGVLLFLVLGTSTQTVLRSVTLLAGMAAVLVVLARALAKKERPAWYLLAGYILTFGLRLTVVLPSFRFWFYRESFPFYMVRCARLYDIPFTLGCLVFVSRRYALQFDRTEQLAQELEARVTQRTQALQNETDARKSMMLNIFHDLRSPLFVIGSGLDTLAAAPDALPTLLPVLQERVGFVRRLTEDLFLAAKLEQKQVLLNEDRARLEALTAAVCSACQTEAAHKGVELRTDTGTPLPVWGDAVRLEQILQNLVINAIHYTPSGGRVTVVCAAENGQACVKVADTGCGIAPEDQPAVFDRYFHTTADTKHDSTGLGLTIAQELAHLHRGEILLQSEPGKGSCFTLCLPLLDAE
;
A
#
# COMPACT_ATOMS: atom_id res chain seq x y z
N MET A 1 16.66 2.66 -5.79
CA MET A 1 15.48 2.13 -6.49
C MET A 1 15.23 2.66 -7.93
N ARG A 2 15.69 3.84 -8.32
CA ARG A 2 15.51 4.38 -9.69
C ARG A 2 16.18 3.59 -10.82
N HIS A 3 17.25 2.83 -10.56
CA HIS A 3 18.01 2.11 -11.61
C HIS A 3 17.44 0.76 -12.07
N LYS A 4 16.61 0.07 -11.25
CA LYS A 4 16.00 -1.22 -11.66
C LYS A 4 14.79 -1.06 -12.60
N THR A 5 14.11 0.08 -12.60
CA THR A 5 12.97 0.35 -13.50
C THR A 5 13.38 0.59 -14.93
N SER A 6 14.58 1.10 -15.17
CA SER A 6 15.15 1.35 -16.49
C SER A 6 15.47 0.04 -17.24
N GLY A 7 15.90 -1.01 -16.53
CA GLY A 7 16.27 -2.28 -17.15
C GLY A 7 15.10 -3.05 -17.79
N TYR A 8 13.93 -3.05 -17.15
CA TYR A 8 12.74 -3.72 -17.70
C TYR A 8 12.13 -2.95 -18.87
N PHE A 9 12.21 -1.61 -18.83
CA PHE A 9 11.79 -0.77 -19.96
C PHE A 9 12.71 -1.00 -21.17
N LEU A 10 14.01 -1.15 -20.92
CA LEU A 10 15.00 -1.47 -21.95
C LEU A 10 14.74 -2.87 -22.55
N LEU A 11 14.45 -3.86 -21.71
CA LEU A 11 14.15 -5.24 -22.14
C LEU A 11 12.87 -5.32 -22.96
N SER A 12 11.80 -4.62 -22.56
CA SER A 12 10.57 -4.58 -23.33
C SER A 12 10.74 -3.81 -24.64
N ALA A 13 11.47 -2.70 -24.62
CA ALA A 13 11.82 -1.95 -25.84
C ALA A 13 12.71 -2.77 -26.79
N LEU A 14 13.61 -3.57 -26.24
CA LEU A 14 14.51 -4.46 -27.01
C LEU A 14 13.73 -5.61 -27.65
N LEU A 15 12.79 -6.20 -26.91
CA LEU A 15 11.89 -7.24 -27.43
C LEU A 15 10.97 -6.68 -28.53
N VAL A 16 10.43 -5.47 -28.32
CA VAL A 16 9.65 -4.73 -29.34
C VAL A 16 10.47 -4.48 -30.58
N SER A 17 11.70 -4.00 -30.41
CA SER A 17 12.61 -3.74 -31.53
C SER A 17 13.02 -5.02 -32.24
N LEU A 18 13.19 -6.14 -31.51
CA LEU A 18 13.50 -7.44 -32.07
C LEU A 18 12.35 -7.98 -32.92
N ILE A 19 11.10 -7.89 -32.43
CA ILE A 19 9.91 -8.32 -33.15
C ILE A 19 9.67 -7.42 -34.37
N LEU A 20 9.81 -6.10 -34.20
CA LEU A 20 9.70 -5.14 -35.31
C LEU A 20 10.82 -5.37 -36.34
N GLY A 21 12.04 -5.60 -35.87
CA GLY A 21 13.19 -5.95 -36.70
C GLY A 21 12.99 -7.27 -37.45
N LEU A 22 12.43 -8.28 -36.78
CA LEU A 22 12.08 -9.56 -37.42
C LEU A 22 10.98 -9.37 -38.47
N CYS A 23 9.96 -8.58 -38.19
CA CYS A 23 8.90 -8.24 -39.14
C CYS A 23 9.45 -7.47 -40.33
N ILE A 24 10.37 -6.50 -40.12
CA ILE A 24 11.05 -5.74 -41.17
C ILE A 24 11.97 -6.66 -42.00
N LEU A 25 12.75 -7.53 -41.35
CA LEU A 25 13.64 -8.49 -42.02
C LEU A 25 12.85 -9.50 -42.87
N LEU A 26 11.72 -9.98 -42.36
CA LEU A 26 10.81 -10.85 -43.10
C LEU A 26 10.17 -10.11 -44.27
N ASN A 27 9.86 -8.81 -44.13
CA ASN A 27 9.32 -7.97 -45.18
C ASN A 27 10.35 -7.59 -46.25
N LEU A 28 11.62 -7.35 -45.86
CA LEU A 28 12.71 -7.06 -46.81
C LEU A 28 13.08 -8.29 -47.68
N ARG A 29 12.74 -9.50 -47.25
CA ARG A 29 12.85 -10.73 -48.03
C ARG A 29 11.58 -11.09 -48.78
N CYS A 30 10.64 -10.14 -48.96
CA CYS A 30 9.38 -10.35 -49.63
C CYS A 30 9.59 -10.75 -51.09
N PRO A 31 8.81 -11.75 -51.58
CA PRO A 31 8.78 -12.09 -52.98
C PRO A 31 8.30 -10.87 -53.77
N GLN A 32 8.97 -10.58 -54.84
CA GLN A 32 8.52 -9.58 -55.81
C GLN A 32 7.20 -10.02 -56.38
N ALA A 33 6.26 -9.11 -56.49
CA ALA A 33 5.06 -9.35 -57.27
C ALA A 33 5.48 -9.40 -58.74
N VAL A 34 5.26 -10.50 -59.38
CA VAL A 34 5.59 -10.70 -60.79
C VAL A 34 4.29 -10.60 -61.61
N SER A 35 4.32 -9.65 -62.56
CA SER A 35 3.30 -9.52 -63.60
C SER A 35 3.76 -10.10 -64.91
N ASP A 36 5.02 -10.49 -65.03
CA ASP A 36 5.64 -10.90 -66.27
C ASP A 36 5.79 -12.41 -66.37
N ASP A 37 5.79 -12.93 -67.57
CA ASP A 37 5.66 -14.30 -67.92
C ASP A 37 6.89 -15.16 -67.61
N ALA A 38 8.08 -14.57 -67.38
CA ALA A 38 9.31 -15.30 -67.09
C ALA A 38 9.69 -15.25 -65.60
N LEU A 39 9.76 -16.41 -64.95
CA LEU A 39 10.13 -16.57 -63.54
C LEU A 39 11.62 -16.95 -63.40
N THR A 40 12.32 -16.38 -62.43
CA THR A 40 13.69 -16.78 -62.11
C THR A 40 13.71 -17.78 -60.94
N GLN A 41 14.72 -18.67 -60.89
CA GLN A 41 14.90 -19.61 -59.81
C GLN A 41 15.03 -18.92 -58.46
N GLU A 42 15.71 -17.74 -58.39
CA GLU A 42 15.84 -16.96 -57.16
C GLU A 42 14.49 -16.41 -56.66
N GLN A 43 13.62 -16.02 -57.57
CA GLN A 43 12.26 -15.60 -57.22
C GLN A 43 11.45 -16.75 -56.65
N LEU A 44 11.53 -17.92 -57.26
CA LEU A 44 10.80 -19.13 -56.83
C LEU A 44 11.31 -19.65 -55.48
N THR A 45 12.60 -19.52 -55.19
CA THR A 45 13.19 -19.84 -53.87
C THR A 45 12.65 -18.94 -52.77
N ARG A 46 12.24 -17.72 -53.08
CA ARG A 46 11.63 -16.80 -52.13
C ARG A 46 10.10 -16.91 -52.09
N GLY A 47 9.51 -17.51 -53.09
CA GLY A 47 8.07 -17.53 -53.36
C GLY A 47 7.61 -16.27 -54.10
N VAL A 48 6.80 -16.39 -55.11
CA VAL A 48 6.30 -15.31 -55.96
C VAL A 48 4.82 -15.07 -55.74
N THR A 49 4.40 -13.83 -55.59
CA THR A 49 2.98 -13.48 -55.55
C THR A 49 2.45 -13.30 -56.97
N LEU A 50 1.45 -14.08 -57.36
CA LEU A 50 0.84 -14.02 -58.69
C LEU A 50 -0.13 -12.84 -58.76
N THR A 51 0.13 -11.84 -59.61
CA THR A 51 -0.67 -10.61 -59.73
C THR A 51 -1.22 -10.33 -61.11
N GLY A 52 -0.70 -10.97 -62.15
CA GLY A 52 -1.08 -10.80 -63.55
C GLY A 52 -2.26 -11.66 -64.02
N TRP A 53 -3.24 -11.95 -63.15
CA TRP A 53 -4.39 -12.78 -63.47
C TRP A 53 -5.25 -12.14 -64.55
N GLN A 54 -5.52 -12.88 -65.62
CA GLN A 54 -6.44 -12.51 -66.69
C GLN A 54 -7.80 -13.18 -66.48
N GLN A 55 -8.86 -12.39 -66.60
CA GLN A 55 -10.21 -12.96 -66.52
C GLN A 55 -10.63 -13.48 -67.88
N THR A 56 -10.88 -14.77 -67.95
CA THR A 56 -11.30 -15.48 -69.19
C THR A 56 -12.82 -15.66 -69.30
N GLY A 57 -13.52 -15.52 -68.17
CA GLY A 57 -14.97 -15.58 -68.09
C GLY A 57 -15.48 -15.16 -66.70
N PRO A 58 -16.80 -15.10 -66.47
CA PRO A 58 -17.35 -14.78 -65.15
C PRO A 58 -16.87 -15.80 -64.12
N GLY A 59 -16.01 -15.35 -63.18
CA GLY A 59 -15.46 -16.23 -62.13
C GLY A 59 -14.29 -17.13 -62.56
N HIS A 60 -13.82 -17.05 -63.80
CA HIS A 60 -12.66 -17.83 -64.28
C HIS A 60 -11.46 -16.91 -64.47
N TRP A 61 -10.35 -17.33 -63.89
CA TRP A 61 -9.09 -16.56 -63.93
C TRP A 61 -7.98 -17.45 -64.46
N ARG A 62 -7.09 -16.87 -65.25
CA ARG A 62 -5.97 -17.52 -65.91
C ARG A 62 -4.67 -16.76 -65.57
N PHE A 63 -3.63 -17.52 -65.27
CA PHE A 63 -2.28 -16.98 -65.14
C PHE A 63 -1.33 -17.86 -65.95
N ALA A 64 -0.61 -17.25 -66.87
CA ALA A 64 0.40 -17.92 -67.68
C ALA A 64 1.79 -17.50 -67.17
N PHE A 65 2.71 -18.44 -67.12
CA PHE A 65 4.09 -18.19 -66.70
C PHE A 65 5.07 -19.11 -67.42
N GLU A 66 6.31 -18.68 -67.55
CA GLU A 66 7.43 -19.47 -68.04
C GLU A 66 8.35 -19.87 -66.87
N ALA A 67 8.49 -21.18 -66.65
CA ALA A 67 9.35 -21.71 -65.59
C ALA A 67 10.79 -21.90 -66.08
N PRO A 68 11.82 -21.69 -65.26
CA PRO A 68 13.21 -22.02 -65.59
C PRO A 68 13.37 -23.49 -65.92
N ALA A 69 14.28 -23.80 -66.84
CA ALA A 69 14.47 -25.16 -67.33
C ALA A 69 14.95 -26.19 -66.32
N ASP A 70 15.56 -25.71 -65.25
CA ASP A 70 16.12 -26.48 -64.12
C ASP A 70 15.13 -26.73 -62.98
N VAL A 71 13.90 -26.22 -63.08
CA VAL A 71 12.86 -26.42 -62.06
C VAL A 71 11.88 -27.49 -62.47
N PRO A 72 11.93 -28.69 -61.85
CA PRO A 72 11.08 -29.82 -62.27
C PRO A 72 9.63 -29.68 -61.74
N GLU A 73 9.45 -29.09 -60.57
CA GLU A 73 8.15 -29.02 -59.92
C GLU A 73 7.99 -27.67 -59.20
N LEU A 74 6.78 -27.17 -59.18
CA LEU A 74 6.37 -25.96 -58.44
C LEU A 74 5.15 -26.28 -57.60
N VAL A 75 4.94 -25.47 -56.57
CA VAL A 75 3.78 -25.54 -55.70
C VAL A 75 3.07 -24.20 -55.69
N LEU A 76 1.76 -24.29 -55.98
CA LEU A 76 0.84 -23.17 -55.89
C LEU A 76 0.20 -23.16 -54.48
N CYS A 77 0.37 -22.04 -53.75
CA CYS A 77 -0.23 -21.85 -52.44
C CYS A 77 -1.39 -20.88 -52.49
N LEU A 78 -2.51 -21.24 -51.86
CA LEU A 78 -3.67 -20.39 -51.69
C LEU A 78 -3.53 -19.51 -50.44
N SER A 79 -3.99 -18.24 -50.52
CA SER A 79 -4.31 -17.45 -49.34
C SER A 79 -5.57 -18.04 -48.68
N THR A 80 -5.61 -18.18 -47.37
CA THR A 80 -6.80 -18.61 -46.61
C THR A 80 -8.05 -17.76 -46.85
N ARG A 81 -7.93 -16.64 -47.58
CA ARG A 81 -9.05 -15.77 -47.99
C ARG A 81 -9.64 -16.12 -49.37
N SER A 82 -8.96 -16.94 -50.10
CA SER A 82 -9.42 -17.40 -51.43
C SER A 82 -10.04 -18.79 -51.32
N LEU A 83 -10.85 -19.06 -50.29
CA LEU A 83 -11.54 -20.33 -50.11
C LEU A 83 -12.42 -20.71 -51.31
N ASP A 84 -12.83 -19.72 -52.09
CA ASP A 84 -13.63 -19.92 -53.30
C ASP A 84 -12.76 -20.15 -54.55
N ALA A 85 -11.44 -20.06 -54.45
CA ALA A 85 -10.53 -20.22 -55.58
C ALA A 85 -10.06 -21.71 -55.64
N VAL A 86 -10.48 -22.39 -56.65
CA VAL A 86 -10.11 -23.78 -56.91
C VAL A 86 -9.30 -23.83 -58.21
N PRO A 87 -8.03 -24.34 -58.19
CA PRO A 87 -7.25 -24.57 -59.39
C PRO A 87 -7.81 -25.74 -60.17
N GLU A 88 -7.93 -25.59 -61.50
CA GLU A 88 -8.41 -26.64 -62.38
C GLU A 88 -7.25 -27.57 -62.78
N GLY A 89 -7.48 -28.90 -62.65
CA GLY A 89 -6.50 -29.90 -63.08
C GLY A 89 -5.28 -30.09 -62.15
N LEU A 90 -5.28 -29.48 -60.96
CA LEU A 90 -4.21 -29.63 -59.97
C LEU A 90 -4.67 -30.44 -58.76
N GLU A 91 -3.80 -31.34 -58.30
CA GLU A 91 -4.06 -32.13 -57.09
C GLU A 91 -3.57 -31.41 -55.83
N PRO A 92 -4.31 -31.46 -54.72
CA PRO A 92 -3.87 -30.86 -53.48
C PRO A 92 -2.67 -31.63 -52.90
N THR A 93 -1.64 -30.88 -52.45
CA THR A 93 -0.45 -31.45 -51.80
C THR A 93 -0.66 -31.69 -50.32
N ASP A 94 -1.70 -31.10 -49.73
CA ASP A 94 -2.04 -31.26 -48.32
C ASP A 94 -3.55 -31.52 -48.12
N GLN A 95 -3.88 -32.04 -46.93
CA GLN A 95 -5.25 -32.37 -46.55
C GLN A 95 -6.20 -31.18 -46.45
N ARG A 96 -5.65 -29.96 -46.40
CA ARG A 96 -6.42 -28.70 -46.30
C ARG A 96 -6.71 -28.07 -47.65
N GLY A 97 -6.06 -28.55 -48.70
CA GLY A 97 -6.14 -27.96 -50.03
C GLY A 97 -5.55 -26.54 -50.11
N GLU A 98 -4.61 -26.20 -49.20
CA GLU A 98 -3.93 -24.89 -49.20
C GLU A 98 -2.79 -24.82 -50.22
N ALA A 99 -2.34 -25.97 -50.74
CA ALA A 99 -1.27 -26.04 -51.72
C ALA A 99 -1.56 -27.12 -52.76
N PHE A 100 -1.16 -26.86 -53.99
CA PHE A 100 -1.38 -27.70 -55.15
C PHE A 100 -0.10 -27.86 -55.95
N TRP A 101 0.13 -29.05 -56.48
CA TRP A 101 1.26 -29.30 -57.36
C TRP A 101 1.05 -28.65 -58.74
N VAL A 102 2.09 -28.03 -59.25
CA VAL A 102 2.18 -27.53 -60.62
C VAL A 102 3.41 -28.16 -61.27
N CYS A 103 3.21 -28.89 -62.32
CA CYS A 103 4.30 -29.51 -63.06
C CYS A 103 4.57 -28.68 -64.34
N PRO A 104 5.54 -27.73 -64.29
CA PRO A 104 5.87 -26.94 -65.49
C PRO A 104 6.60 -27.79 -66.52
N VAL A 105 6.31 -27.51 -67.78
CA VAL A 105 7.05 -28.13 -68.88
C VAL A 105 8.24 -27.25 -69.22
N PRO A 106 9.50 -27.71 -69.03
CA PRO A 106 10.68 -26.92 -69.29
C PRO A 106 10.70 -26.30 -70.71
N GLY A 107 10.94 -24.99 -70.77
CA GLY A 107 11.00 -24.26 -72.03
C GLY A 107 9.64 -24.01 -72.71
N ARG A 108 8.52 -24.24 -72.05
CA ARG A 108 7.16 -23.89 -72.48
C ARG A 108 6.41 -23.11 -71.43
N THR A 109 5.52 -22.24 -71.85
CA THR A 109 4.62 -21.49 -70.99
C THR A 109 3.65 -22.44 -70.30
N SER A 110 3.61 -22.42 -68.99
CA SER A 110 2.65 -23.16 -68.18
C SER A 110 1.46 -22.26 -67.79
N GLU A 111 0.29 -22.84 -67.71
CA GLU A 111 -0.95 -22.12 -67.38
C GLU A 111 -1.61 -22.67 -66.11
N ILE A 112 -2.11 -21.77 -65.30
CA ILE A 112 -2.96 -22.11 -64.16
C ILE A 112 -4.31 -21.44 -64.36
N THR A 113 -5.37 -22.22 -64.32
CA THR A 113 -6.76 -21.75 -64.36
C THR A 113 -7.40 -21.93 -63.01
N VAL A 114 -8.15 -20.93 -62.57
CA VAL A 114 -8.73 -20.90 -61.22
C VAL A 114 -10.15 -20.34 -61.31
N THR A 115 -11.08 -21.02 -60.65
CA THR A 115 -12.44 -20.53 -60.44
C THR A 115 -12.51 -19.76 -59.12
N SER A 116 -12.85 -18.46 -59.20
CA SER A 116 -12.99 -17.59 -58.03
C SER A 116 -13.88 -16.40 -58.33
N THR A 117 -14.72 -16.01 -57.39
CA THR A 117 -15.56 -14.81 -57.45
C THR A 117 -14.76 -13.51 -57.39
N THR A 118 -13.50 -13.56 -56.94
CA THR A 118 -12.59 -12.43 -56.79
C THR A 118 -11.25 -12.76 -57.43
N VAL A 119 -10.41 -11.74 -57.71
CA VAL A 119 -9.03 -11.94 -58.16
C VAL A 119 -8.30 -12.85 -57.17
N PRO A 120 -7.77 -14.03 -57.64
CA PRO A 120 -7.10 -14.96 -56.77
C PRO A 120 -5.83 -14.36 -56.15
N GLN A 121 -5.59 -14.62 -54.88
CA GLN A 121 -4.33 -14.33 -54.21
C GLN A 121 -3.58 -15.62 -53.97
N MET A 122 -2.59 -15.88 -54.79
CA MET A 122 -1.81 -17.10 -54.77
C MET A 122 -0.32 -16.81 -54.85
N TRP A 123 0.44 -17.75 -54.35
CA TRP A 123 1.90 -17.75 -54.39
C TRP A 123 2.42 -18.98 -55.09
N LEU A 124 3.38 -18.82 -55.95
CA LEU A 124 4.10 -19.88 -56.63
C LEU A 124 5.51 -19.96 -56.03
N MET A 125 5.92 -21.18 -55.66
CA MET A 125 7.22 -21.40 -55.01
C MET A 125 7.74 -22.81 -55.24
N LEU A 126 9.02 -23.03 -54.89
CA LEU A 126 9.60 -24.38 -54.85
C LEU A 126 9.01 -25.19 -53.69
N PRO A 127 8.91 -26.53 -53.82
CA PRO A 127 8.46 -27.41 -52.75
C PRO A 127 9.23 -27.23 -51.45
N ASP A 128 10.55 -27.14 -51.49
CA ASP A 128 11.43 -26.95 -50.34
C ASP A 128 11.16 -25.62 -49.62
N THR A 129 10.86 -24.58 -50.39
CA THR A 129 10.48 -23.29 -49.83
C THR A 129 9.16 -23.37 -49.07
N LEU A 130 8.16 -24.08 -49.59
CA LEU A 130 6.91 -24.33 -48.91
C LEU A 130 7.14 -25.10 -47.59
N TRP A 131 7.90 -26.17 -47.62
CA TRP A 131 8.19 -26.98 -46.44
C TRP A 131 8.91 -26.18 -45.37
N HIS A 132 9.93 -25.42 -45.74
CA HIS A 132 10.64 -24.52 -44.81
C HIS A 132 9.69 -23.52 -44.12
N TRP A 133 8.79 -22.86 -44.88
CA TRP A 133 7.82 -21.96 -44.32
C TRP A 133 6.78 -22.65 -43.42
N ARG A 134 6.36 -23.86 -43.76
CA ARG A 134 5.46 -24.64 -42.92
C ARG A 134 6.10 -25.04 -41.61
N GLU A 135 7.34 -25.48 -41.63
CA GLU A 135 8.11 -25.83 -40.45
C GLU A 135 8.30 -24.60 -39.54
N LEU A 136 8.70 -23.48 -40.13
CA LEU A 136 8.80 -22.22 -39.39
C LEU A 136 7.47 -21.80 -38.75
N ARG A 137 6.36 -21.90 -39.49
CA ARG A 137 5.02 -21.62 -38.96
C ARG A 137 4.68 -22.52 -37.78
N SER A 138 4.90 -23.80 -37.90
CA SER A 138 4.61 -24.78 -36.85
C SER A 138 5.46 -24.54 -35.61
N SER A 139 6.74 -24.26 -35.79
CA SER A 139 7.66 -23.93 -34.71
C SER A 139 7.24 -22.67 -33.99
N LEU A 140 6.89 -21.58 -34.70
CA LEU A 140 6.40 -20.34 -34.12
C LEU A 140 5.08 -20.52 -33.38
N GLN A 141 4.16 -21.35 -33.90
CA GLN A 141 2.91 -21.67 -33.23
C GLN A 141 3.15 -22.46 -31.94
N LEU A 142 4.05 -23.45 -31.97
CA LEU A 142 4.42 -24.21 -30.79
C LEU A 142 5.07 -23.31 -29.72
N MET A 143 5.99 -22.42 -30.11
CA MET A 143 6.60 -21.45 -29.22
C MET A 143 5.55 -20.54 -28.57
N ALA A 144 4.58 -20.03 -29.33
CA ALA A 144 3.48 -19.23 -28.79
C ALA A 144 2.63 -20.02 -27.78
N LEU A 145 2.33 -21.29 -28.10
CA LEU A 145 1.56 -22.18 -27.23
C LEU A 145 2.27 -22.44 -25.91
N VAL A 146 3.57 -22.76 -25.96
CA VAL A 146 4.42 -22.95 -24.77
C VAL A 146 4.50 -21.67 -23.93
N ALA A 147 4.62 -20.51 -24.58
CA ALA A 147 4.63 -19.23 -23.90
C ALA A 147 3.31 -18.97 -23.14
N PHE A 148 2.16 -19.19 -23.77
CA PHE A 148 0.86 -19.03 -23.10
C PHE A 148 0.65 -20.07 -21.98
N ALA A 149 1.08 -21.33 -22.17
CA ALA A 149 1.01 -22.36 -21.14
C ALA A 149 1.87 -22.00 -19.91
N SER A 150 3.11 -21.59 -20.11
CA SER A 150 4.02 -21.24 -19.03
C SER A 150 3.56 -19.99 -18.25
N MET A 151 3.08 -18.97 -18.96
CA MET A 151 2.47 -17.81 -18.33
C MET A 151 1.20 -18.19 -17.55
N GLY A 152 0.37 -19.08 -18.11
CA GLY A 152 -0.83 -19.59 -17.45
C GLY A 152 -0.52 -20.35 -16.17
N ALA A 153 0.49 -21.20 -16.19
CA ALA A 153 0.95 -21.94 -15.00
C ALA A 153 1.44 -20.99 -13.90
N GLY A 154 2.21 -19.96 -14.25
CA GLY A 154 2.67 -18.94 -13.30
C GLY A 154 1.52 -18.15 -12.66
N ILE A 155 0.55 -17.71 -13.46
CA ILE A 155 -0.63 -16.98 -12.94
C ILE A 155 -1.54 -17.92 -12.13
N LEU A 156 -1.69 -19.20 -12.53
CA LEU A 156 -2.44 -20.19 -11.77
C LEU A 156 -1.82 -20.42 -10.38
N ALA A 157 -0.50 -20.54 -10.31
CA ALA A 157 0.20 -20.65 -9.04
C ALA A 157 -0.10 -19.43 -8.14
N LEU A 158 0.01 -18.21 -8.67
CA LEU A 158 -0.34 -16.99 -7.93
C LEU A 158 -1.81 -16.98 -7.49
N PHE A 159 -2.73 -17.44 -8.33
CA PHE A 159 -4.16 -17.53 -8.03
C PHE A 159 -4.44 -18.53 -6.90
N CYS A 160 -3.75 -19.67 -6.88
CA CYS A 160 -3.88 -20.66 -5.81
C CYS A 160 -3.41 -20.13 -4.45
N PHE A 161 -2.34 -19.32 -4.42
CA PHE A 161 -1.87 -18.70 -3.18
C PHE A 161 -2.75 -17.55 -2.69
N LYS A 162 -3.27 -16.74 -3.62
CA LYS A 162 -4.12 -15.59 -3.29
C LYS A 162 -5.18 -15.39 -4.38
N PRO A 163 -6.36 -16.03 -4.24
CA PRO A 163 -7.42 -15.93 -5.24
C PRO A 163 -7.92 -14.47 -5.32
N GLN A 164 -7.67 -13.85 -6.45
CA GLN A 164 -8.17 -12.52 -6.79
C GLN A 164 -8.93 -12.58 -8.10
N HIS A 165 -10.01 -11.81 -8.21
CA HIS A 165 -10.85 -11.78 -9.40
C HIS A 165 -10.05 -11.46 -10.68
N GLU A 166 -9.07 -10.54 -10.58
CA GLU A 166 -8.22 -10.12 -11.69
C GLU A 166 -7.36 -11.25 -12.25
N LEU A 167 -6.80 -12.07 -11.35
CA LEU A 167 -6.02 -13.24 -11.75
C LEU A 167 -6.89 -14.29 -12.43
N GLY A 168 -8.14 -14.47 -11.97
CA GLY A 168 -9.12 -15.36 -12.60
C GLY A 168 -9.46 -14.92 -14.02
N VAL A 169 -9.67 -13.61 -14.24
CA VAL A 169 -9.91 -13.05 -15.58
C VAL A 169 -8.68 -13.21 -16.48
N PHE A 170 -7.48 -13.05 -15.92
CA PHE A 170 -6.25 -13.24 -16.67
C PHE A 170 -6.05 -14.72 -17.06
N LEU A 171 -6.34 -15.66 -16.16
CA LEU A 171 -6.33 -17.10 -16.47
C LEU A 171 -7.32 -17.45 -17.58
N LEU A 172 -8.52 -16.89 -17.55
CA LEU A 172 -9.51 -17.07 -18.60
C LEU A 172 -8.99 -16.57 -19.95
N TYR A 173 -8.38 -15.37 -19.97
CA TYR A 173 -7.77 -14.84 -21.19
C TYR A 173 -6.67 -15.76 -21.73
N LEU A 174 -5.74 -16.20 -20.88
CA LEU A 174 -4.68 -17.12 -21.27
C LEU A 174 -5.22 -18.47 -21.76
N GLY A 175 -6.25 -18.99 -21.08
CA GLY A 175 -6.94 -20.23 -21.47
C GLY A 175 -7.58 -20.13 -22.86
N VAL A 176 -8.21 -19.01 -23.19
CA VAL A 176 -8.76 -18.73 -24.53
C VAL A 176 -7.65 -18.69 -25.57
N MET A 177 -6.52 -18.01 -25.28
CA MET A 177 -5.39 -17.94 -26.21
C MET A 177 -4.73 -19.30 -26.42
N PHE A 178 -4.53 -20.06 -25.35
CA PHE A 178 -3.97 -21.41 -25.39
C PHE A 178 -4.89 -22.39 -26.15
N GLY A 179 -6.18 -22.43 -25.80
CA GLY A 179 -7.16 -23.31 -26.44
C GLY A 179 -7.28 -23.06 -27.94
N TRP A 180 -7.22 -21.78 -28.32
CA TRP A 180 -7.17 -21.44 -29.75
C TRP A 180 -5.87 -21.89 -30.43
N GLY A 181 -4.69 -21.66 -29.79
CA GLY A 181 -3.40 -22.10 -30.31
C GLY A 181 -3.40 -23.64 -30.55
N LEU A 182 -3.95 -24.38 -29.61
CA LEU A 182 -4.11 -25.84 -29.71
C LEU A 182 -5.05 -26.22 -30.84
N ALA A 183 -6.19 -25.54 -30.99
CA ALA A 183 -7.17 -25.84 -32.05
C ALA A 183 -6.60 -25.66 -33.47
N VAL A 184 -5.68 -24.70 -33.65
CA VAL A 184 -5.03 -24.44 -34.94
C VAL A 184 -3.98 -25.53 -35.28
N LEU A 185 -3.40 -26.18 -34.27
CA LEU A 185 -2.44 -27.30 -34.48
C LEU A 185 -3.12 -28.62 -34.85
N LEU A 186 -4.39 -28.80 -34.52
CA LEU A 186 -5.12 -30.03 -34.81
C LEU A 186 -5.39 -30.18 -36.32
N PRO A 187 -5.27 -31.39 -36.89
CA PRO A 187 -5.56 -31.64 -38.30
C PRO A 187 -7.04 -31.42 -38.60
N ALA A 188 -7.33 -30.74 -39.72
CA ALA A 188 -8.68 -30.31 -40.09
C ALA A 188 -9.69 -31.42 -40.32
N GLY A 189 -9.23 -32.64 -40.64
CA GLY A 189 -10.09 -33.77 -40.97
C GLY A 189 -10.87 -34.38 -39.79
N GLN A 190 -10.45 -34.18 -38.55
CA GLN A 190 -11.08 -34.82 -37.39
C GLN A 190 -12.01 -33.91 -36.58
N THR A 191 -12.06 -32.59 -36.85
CA THR A 191 -12.69 -31.60 -35.99
C THR A 191 -13.73 -30.69 -36.66
N GLY A 192 -14.11 -30.94 -37.87
CA GLY A 192 -14.91 -30.12 -38.79
C GLY A 192 -15.92 -29.14 -38.16
N ALA A 193 -17.06 -29.59 -37.66
CA ALA A 193 -18.12 -28.70 -37.15
C ALA A 193 -17.78 -28.09 -35.78
N LEU A 194 -17.15 -28.85 -34.87
CA LEU A 194 -16.77 -28.37 -33.54
C LEU A 194 -15.67 -27.28 -33.62
N LEU A 195 -14.68 -27.48 -34.48
CA LEU A 195 -13.62 -26.52 -34.71
C LEU A 195 -14.16 -25.21 -35.32
N GLY A 196 -15.07 -25.32 -36.29
CA GLY A 196 -15.76 -24.18 -36.88
C GLY A 196 -16.56 -23.38 -35.85
N PHE A 197 -17.25 -24.07 -34.94
CA PHE A 197 -17.97 -23.44 -33.81
C PHE A 197 -17.02 -22.77 -32.82
N LEU A 198 -15.96 -23.45 -32.41
CA LEU A 198 -14.94 -22.88 -31.52
C LEU A 198 -14.21 -21.68 -32.17
N MET A 199 -13.97 -21.76 -33.49
CA MET A 199 -13.44 -20.65 -34.26
C MET A 199 -14.39 -19.44 -34.30
N GLY A 200 -15.69 -19.68 -34.41
CA GLY A 200 -16.72 -18.65 -34.33
C GLY A 200 -16.73 -17.93 -32.95
N LEU A 201 -16.62 -18.70 -31.87
CA LEU A 201 -16.56 -18.20 -30.51
C LEU A 201 -15.28 -17.45 -30.20
N TYR A 202 -14.15 -17.87 -30.74
CA TYR A 202 -12.86 -17.22 -30.45
C TYR A 202 -12.85 -15.72 -30.79
N PHE A 203 -13.43 -15.35 -31.91
CA PHE A 203 -13.34 -13.96 -32.38
C PHE A 203 -13.94 -12.94 -31.40
N PRO A 204 -15.17 -13.14 -30.89
CA PRO A 204 -15.72 -12.27 -29.84
C PRO A 204 -14.92 -12.32 -28.53
N PHE A 205 -14.44 -13.51 -28.13
CA PHE A 205 -13.61 -13.62 -26.93
C PHE A 205 -12.27 -12.89 -27.05
N ALA A 206 -11.64 -12.93 -28.23
CA ALA A 206 -10.40 -12.20 -28.48
C ALA A 206 -10.54 -10.67 -28.39
N VAL A 207 -11.77 -10.15 -28.53
CA VAL A 207 -12.08 -8.72 -28.35
C VAL A 207 -12.47 -8.41 -26.92
N LEU A 208 -13.32 -9.24 -26.32
CA LEU A 208 -13.94 -8.97 -25.02
C LEU A 208 -13.01 -9.27 -23.84
N THR A 209 -12.22 -10.35 -23.93
CA THR A 209 -11.34 -10.73 -22.82
C THR A 209 -10.24 -9.72 -22.52
N PRO A 210 -9.54 -9.09 -23.51
CA PRO A 210 -8.60 -8.02 -23.22
C PRO A 210 -9.27 -6.79 -22.60
N LEU A 211 -10.46 -6.44 -23.06
CA LEU A 211 -11.21 -5.31 -22.50
C LEU A 211 -11.61 -5.58 -21.04
N TRP A 212 -12.16 -6.77 -20.77
CA TRP A 212 -12.53 -7.20 -19.43
C TRP A 212 -11.30 -7.28 -18.51
N LEU A 213 -10.20 -7.83 -19.01
CA LEU A 213 -8.95 -7.91 -18.28
C LEU A 213 -8.41 -6.51 -17.91
N CYS A 214 -8.38 -5.58 -18.87
CA CYS A 214 -7.97 -4.19 -18.59
C CYS A 214 -8.89 -3.51 -17.57
N CYS A 215 -10.21 -3.66 -17.69
CA CYS A 215 -11.16 -3.10 -16.73
C CYS A 215 -10.96 -3.71 -15.33
N SER A 216 -10.72 -5.01 -15.24
CA SER A 216 -10.48 -5.72 -13.98
C SER A 216 -9.16 -5.29 -13.33
N LEU A 217 -8.06 -5.31 -14.08
CA LEU A 217 -6.73 -4.93 -13.59
C LEU A 217 -6.64 -3.47 -13.13
N LEU A 218 -7.36 -2.56 -13.80
CA LEU A 218 -7.36 -1.13 -13.51
C LEU A 218 -8.50 -0.70 -12.59
N HIS A 219 -9.31 -1.64 -12.07
CA HIS A 219 -10.49 -1.37 -11.24
C HIS A 219 -11.42 -0.30 -11.83
N VAL A 220 -11.51 -0.24 -13.16
CA VAL A 220 -12.45 0.65 -13.83
C VAL A 220 -13.84 0.06 -13.69
N ALA A 221 -14.62 0.63 -12.77
CA ALA A 221 -16.01 0.24 -12.59
C ALA A 221 -16.80 0.52 -13.87
N LEU A 222 -17.25 -0.52 -14.55
CA LEU A 222 -18.26 -0.38 -15.59
C LEU A 222 -19.56 0.13 -14.93
N PRO A 223 -20.19 1.19 -15.45
CA PRO A 223 -21.35 1.78 -14.83
C PRO A 223 -22.46 0.73 -14.64
N ARG A 224 -22.93 0.54 -13.39
CA ARG A 224 -23.87 -0.51 -13.00
C ARG A 224 -25.16 -0.56 -13.85
N ARG A 225 -25.61 0.59 -14.37
CA ARG A 225 -26.77 0.67 -15.30
C ARG A 225 -26.42 0.32 -16.74
N GLY A 226 -25.16 0.44 -17.14
CA GLY A 226 -24.65 0.06 -18.46
C GLY A 226 -24.30 -1.43 -18.57
N SER A 227 -24.07 -2.14 -17.45
CA SER A 227 -23.60 -3.52 -17.49
C SER A 227 -24.58 -4.49 -18.15
N ARG A 228 -25.89 -4.37 -17.88
CA ARG A 228 -26.91 -5.21 -18.54
C ARG A 228 -27.07 -4.85 -20.03
N ARG A 229 -27.10 -3.56 -20.38
CA ARG A 229 -27.17 -3.11 -21.77
C ARG A 229 -25.86 -3.45 -22.51
N PHE A 230 -24.73 -3.28 -21.85
CA PHE A 230 -23.43 -3.68 -22.38
C PHE A 230 -23.34 -5.21 -22.55
N ALA A 231 -23.75 -6.01 -21.56
CA ALA A 231 -23.80 -7.46 -21.67
C ALA A 231 -24.76 -7.94 -22.76
N LEU A 232 -25.93 -7.31 -22.90
CA LEU A 232 -26.88 -7.59 -23.97
C LEU A 232 -26.35 -7.17 -25.35
N SER A 233 -25.67 -6.04 -25.45
CA SER A 233 -25.03 -5.61 -26.70
C SER A 233 -23.87 -6.55 -27.08
N VAL A 234 -23.10 -6.96 -26.09
CA VAL A 234 -22.03 -7.95 -26.25
C VAL A 234 -22.60 -9.31 -26.66
N LEU A 235 -23.67 -9.77 -26.00
CA LEU A 235 -24.37 -11.01 -26.35
C LEU A 235 -24.98 -10.93 -27.77
N GLY A 236 -25.55 -9.78 -28.13
CA GLY A 236 -26.06 -9.53 -29.48
C GLY A 236 -24.98 -9.57 -30.55
N VAL A 237 -23.83 -8.93 -30.27
CA VAL A 237 -22.65 -8.99 -31.15
C VAL A 237 -22.09 -10.41 -31.24
N LEU A 238 -22.04 -11.14 -30.10
CA LEU A 238 -21.66 -12.55 -30.05
C LEU A 238 -22.55 -13.43 -30.92
N LEU A 239 -23.86 -13.30 -30.72
CA LEU A 239 -24.86 -14.05 -31.47
C LEU A 239 -24.78 -13.76 -32.97
N PHE A 240 -24.63 -12.48 -33.32
CA PHE A 240 -24.51 -12.04 -34.71
C PHE A 240 -23.20 -12.54 -35.37
N LEU A 241 -22.07 -12.56 -34.63
CA LEU A 241 -20.78 -13.07 -35.12
C LEU A 241 -20.74 -14.59 -35.27
N VAL A 242 -21.53 -15.30 -34.46
CA VAL A 242 -21.66 -16.78 -34.55
C VAL A 242 -22.59 -17.21 -35.67
N LEU A 243 -23.68 -16.46 -35.88
CA LEU A 243 -24.70 -16.82 -36.89
C LEU A 243 -24.38 -16.37 -38.32
N GLY A 244 -23.32 -15.58 -38.52
CA GLY A 244 -23.06 -14.92 -39.77
C GLY A 244 -22.20 -15.68 -40.77
N THR A 245 -22.63 -15.72 -42.02
CA THR A 245 -21.96 -16.31 -43.18
C THR A 245 -20.82 -15.43 -43.73
N SER A 246 -20.10 -15.91 -44.74
CA SER A 246 -18.85 -15.36 -45.34
C SER A 246 -18.84 -13.88 -45.75
N THR A 247 -19.99 -13.26 -45.98
CA THR A 247 -20.12 -11.81 -46.30
C THR A 247 -19.76 -10.85 -45.14
N GLN A 248 -19.42 -11.39 -43.98
CA GLN A 248 -19.25 -10.59 -42.75
C GLN A 248 -17.80 -10.28 -42.37
N THR A 249 -16.83 -10.50 -43.23
CA THR A 249 -15.41 -10.18 -42.94
C THR A 249 -15.20 -8.72 -42.60
N VAL A 250 -15.89 -7.82 -43.30
CA VAL A 250 -15.82 -6.36 -43.01
C VAL A 250 -16.40 -6.04 -41.65
N LEU A 251 -17.57 -6.61 -41.31
CA LEU A 251 -18.23 -6.35 -40.03
C LEU A 251 -17.43 -6.93 -38.85
N ARG A 252 -16.85 -8.10 -39.01
CA ARG A 252 -15.90 -8.68 -38.02
C ARG A 252 -14.70 -7.77 -37.80
N SER A 253 -14.17 -7.23 -38.89
CA SER A 253 -13.03 -6.31 -38.85
C SER A 253 -13.38 -4.98 -38.16
N VAL A 254 -14.56 -4.42 -38.43
CA VAL A 254 -15.08 -3.21 -37.75
C VAL A 254 -15.26 -3.46 -36.25
N THR A 255 -15.85 -4.60 -35.88
CA THR A 255 -16.05 -4.97 -34.46
C THR A 255 -14.72 -5.15 -33.73
N LEU A 256 -13.73 -5.77 -34.38
CA LEU A 256 -12.39 -5.91 -33.84
C LEU A 256 -11.73 -4.53 -33.60
N LEU A 257 -11.80 -3.65 -34.59
CA LEU A 257 -11.26 -2.29 -34.47
C LEU A 257 -11.95 -1.48 -33.36
N ALA A 258 -13.27 -1.58 -33.26
CA ALA A 258 -14.04 -0.92 -32.19
C ALA A 258 -13.65 -1.43 -30.81
N GLY A 259 -13.50 -2.76 -30.64
CA GLY A 259 -13.05 -3.36 -29.40
C GLY A 259 -11.62 -2.96 -29.03
N MET A 260 -10.74 -2.94 -30.03
CA MET A 260 -9.36 -2.49 -29.85
C MET A 260 -9.29 -1.00 -29.43
N ALA A 261 -10.09 -0.14 -30.06
CA ALA A 261 -10.19 1.27 -29.67
C ALA A 261 -10.74 1.43 -28.25
N ALA A 262 -11.73 0.63 -27.86
CA ALA A 262 -12.28 0.66 -26.50
C ALA A 262 -11.21 0.34 -25.43
N VAL A 263 -10.34 -0.64 -25.67
CA VAL A 263 -9.22 -0.95 -24.75
C VAL A 263 -8.26 0.22 -24.66
N LEU A 264 -7.89 0.85 -25.77
CA LEU A 264 -7.03 2.03 -25.76
C LEU A 264 -7.64 3.19 -24.95
N VAL A 265 -8.95 3.41 -25.06
CA VAL A 265 -9.66 4.44 -24.27
C VAL A 265 -9.60 4.13 -22.78
N VAL A 266 -9.79 2.86 -22.38
CA VAL A 266 -9.68 2.44 -20.96
C VAL A 266 -8.26 2.70 -20.45
N LEU A 267 -7.24 2.30 -21.20
CA LEU A 267 -5.84 2.47 -20.83
C LEU A 267 -5.45 3.97 -20.76
N ALA A 268 -5.89 4.77 -21.71
CA ALA A 268 -5.65 6.23 -21.71
C ALA A 268 -6.29 6.92 -20.49
N ARG A 269 -7.52 6.51 -20.12
CA ARG A 269 -8.19 7.01 -18.90
C ARG A 269 -7.47 6.62 -17.62
N ALA A 270 -6.94 5.42 -17.54
CA ALA A 270 -6.16 4.95 -16.39
C ALA A 270 -4.86 5.76 -16.24
N LEU A 271 -4.19 6.05 -17.35
CA LEU A 271 -2.99 6.90 -17.35
C LEU A 271 -3.29 8.33 -16.93
N ALA A 272 -4.42 8.90 -17.39
CA ALA A 272 -4.87 10.23 -16.97
C ALA A 272 -5.10 10.32 -15.45
N LYS A 273 -5.46 9.21 -14.79
CA LYS A 273 -5.57 9.08 -13.33
C LYS A 273 -4.23 8.88 -12.62
N LYS A 274 -3.09 8.98 -13.33
CA LYS A 274 -1.72 8.82 -12.81
C LYS A 274 -1.40 7.42 -12.27
N GLU A 275 -2.08 6.40 -12.72
CA GLU A 275 -1.74 5.01 -12.42
C GLU A 275 -0.48 4.60 -13.21
N ARG A 276 0.71 4.90 -12.67
CA ARG A 276 2.00 4.64 -13.33
C ARG A 276 2.18 3.21 -13.88
N PRO A 277 1.70 2.13 -13.21
CA PRO A 277 1.84 0.78 -13.77
C PRO A 277 1.08 0.55 -15.08
N ALA A 278 0.03 1.32 -15.38
CA ALA A 278 -0.77 1.19 -16.60
C ALA A 278 0.03 1.39 -17.91
N TRP A 279 1.22 2.01 -17.85
CA TRP A 279 2.11 2.14 -19.00
C TRP A 279 2.56 0.80 -19.59
N TYR A 280 2.76 -0.22 -18.76
CA TYR A 280 3.15 -1.55 -19.25
C TYR A 280 2.05 -2.20 -20.08
N LEU A 281 0.80 -2.02 -19.63
CA LEU A 281 -0.38 -2.49 -20.38
C LEU A 281 -0.54 -1.73 -21.71
N LEU A 282 -0.38 -0.40 -21.67
CA LEU A 282 -0.50 0.42 -22.86
C LEU A 282 0.59 0.08 -23.89
N ALA A 283 1.85 -0.04 -23.47
CA ALA A 283 2.96 -0.36 -24.37
C ALA A 283 2.75 -1.73 -25.04
N GLY A 284 2.42 -2.76 -24.25
CA GLY A 284 2.10 -4.10 -24.77
C GLY A 284 0.89 -4.07 -25.72
N TYR A 285 -0.14 -3.29 -25.37
CA TYR A 285 -1.34 -3.22 -26.16
C TYR A 285 -1.17 -2.45 -27.48
N ILE A 286 -0.41 -1.33 -27.49
CA ILE A 286 -0.10 -0.58 -28.72
C ILE A 286 0.61 -1.49 -29.73
N LEU A 287 1.56 -2.29 -29.25
CA LEU A 287 2.27 -3.22 -30.12
C LEU A 287 1.33 -4.31 -30.66
N THR A 288 0.52 -4.93 -29.78
CA THR A 288 -0.51 -5.87 -30.18
C THR A 288 -1.51 -5.24 -31.17
N PHE A 289 -1.90 -3.98 -30.94
CA PHE A 289 -2.78 -3.23 -31.82
C PHE A 289 -2.16 -3.08 -33.21
N GLY A 290 -0.91 -2.64 -33.30
CA GLY A 290 -0.18 -2.50 -34.57
C GLY A 290 -0.09 -3.84 -35.33
N LEU A 291 0.28 -4.90 -34.63
CA LEU A 291 0.36 -6.25 -35.21
C LEU A 291 -1.03 -6.78 -35.65
N ARG A 292 -2.08 -6.59 -34.86
CA ARG A 292 -3.45 -7.00 -35.23
C ARG A 292 -4.01 -6.18 -36.40
N LEU A 293 -3.60 -4.91 -36.51
CA LEU A 293 -4.01 -4.06 -37.64
C LEU A 293 -3.63 -4.69 -38.98
N THR A 294 -2.49 -5.39 -39.05
CA THR A 294 -2.05 -6.12 -40.23
C THR A 294 -3.01 -7.25 -40.62
N VAL A 295 -3.77 -7.80 -39.66
CA VAL A 295 -4.81 -8.80 -39.91
C VAL A 295 -6.10 -8.16 -40.44
N VAL A 296 -6.38 -6.94 -40.01
CA VAL A 296 -7.65 -6.24 -40.31
C VAL A 296 -7.59 -5.47 -41.62
N LEU A 297 -6.48 -4.79 -41.90
CA LEU A 297 -6.31 -3.96 -43.12
C LEU A 297 -6.61 -4.69 -44.42
N PRO A 298 -6.17 -5.92 -44.65
CA PRO A 298 -6.51 -6.65 -45.86
C PRO A 298 -8.02 -6.88 -46.05
N SER A 299 -8.80 -6.90 -44.96
CA SER A 299 -10.26 -7.04 -45.02
C SER A 299 -10.96 -5.84 -45.64
N PHE A 300 -10.34 -4.66 -45.59
CA PHE A 300 -10.85 -3.42 -46.16
C PHE A 300 -10.37 -3.17 -47.60
N ARG A 301 -9.63 -4.13 -48.20
CA ARG A 301 -9.07 -3.98 -49.57
C ARG A 301 -8.36 -2.62 -49.76
N PHE A 302 -7.55 -2.20 -48.80
CA PHE A 302 -6.72 -1.01 -48.98
C PHE A 302 -5.76 -1.23 -50.16
N TRP A 303 -5.78 -0.30 -51.11
CA TRP A 303 -5.09 -0.36 -52.41
C TRP A 303 -3.58 -0.60 -52.33
N PHE A 304 -2.97 -0.40 -51.18
CA PHE A 304 -1.53 -0.46 -51.00
C PHE A 304 -1.03 -1.69 -50.26
N TYR A 305 -1.94 -2.56 -49.75
CA TYR A 305 -1.53 -3.66 -48.94
C TYR A 305 -1.45 -4.96 -49.76
N ARG A 306 -0.23 -5.25 -50.24
CA ARG A 306 0.10 -6.57 -50.79
C ARG A 306 0.63 -7.45 -49.67
N GLU A 307 -0.09 -8.49 -49.30
CA GLU A 307 0.36 -9.45 -48.31
C GLU A 307 1.47 -10.34 -48.91
N SER A 308 2.67 -10.26 -48.34
CA SER A 308 3.74 -11.19 -48.70
C SER A 308 3.52 -12.53 -48.00
N PHE A 309 3.95 -13.61 -48.65
CA PHE A 309 3.83 -14.97 -48.08
C PHE A 309 4.48 -15.12 -46.71
N PRO A 310 5.71 -14.61 -46.44
CA PRO A 310 6.30 -14.62 -45.11
C PRO A 310 5.45 -13.91 -44.04
N PHE A 311 4.85 -12.81 -44.40
CA PHE A 311 3.99 -12.05 -43.50
C PHE A 311 2.68 -12.80 -43.19
N TYR A 312 2.10 -13.46 -44.19
CA TYR A 312 0.98 -14.36 -44.03
C TYR A 312 1.30 -15.49 -43.03
N MET A 313 2.48 -16.11 -43.14
CA MET A 313 2.90 -17.18 -42.25
C MET A 313 3.07 -16.73 -40.80
N VAL A 314 3.72 -15.56 -40.54
CA VAL A 314 3.85 -14.97 -39.21
C VAL A 314 2.49 -14.59 -38.64
N ARG A 315 1.57 -14.07 -39.44
CA ARG A 315 0.19 -13.79 -39.06
C ARG A 315 -0.55 -15.05 -38.63
N CYS A 316 -0.39 -16.16 -39.35
CA CYS A 316 -0.98 -17.44 -38.98
C CYS A 316 -0.45 -18.01 -37.68
N ALA A 317 0.81 -17.73 -37.31
CA ALA A 317 1.40 -18.10 -36.04
C ALA A 317 0.87 -17.32 -34.81
N ARG A 318 0.13 -16.24 -35.04
CA ARG A 318 -0.57 -15.44 -34.00
C ARG A 318 0.30 -14.93 -32.86
N LEU A 319 1.53 -14.57 -33.17
CA LEU A 319 2.46 -13.96 -32.21
C LEU A 319 2.02 -12.56 -31.73
N TYR A 320 1.03 -11.96 -32.39
CA TYR A 320 0.58 -10.60 -32.12
C TYR A 320 -0.07 -10.40 -30.74
N ASP A 321 -0.50 -11.46 -30.06
CA ASP A 321 -1.11 -11.36 -28.73
C ASP A 321 -0.08 -11.46 -27.59
N ILE A 322 1.13 -11.92 -27.88
CA ILE A 322 2.21 -12.07 -26.89
C ILE A 322 2.59 -10.74 -26.22
N PRO A 323 2.76 -9.60 -26.94
CA PRO A 323 3.17 -8.37 -26.31
C PRO A 323 2.18 -7.85 -25.26
N PHE A 324 0.88 -7.95 -25.52
CA PHE A 324 -0.13 -7.55 -24.53
C PHE A 324 -0.11 -8.47 -23.31
N THR A 325 0.00 -9.78 -23.54
CA THR A 325 0.07 -10.76 -22.46
C THR A 325 1.28 -10.52 -21.56
N LEU A 326 2.44 -10.22 -22.17
CA LEU A 326 3.66 -9.86 -21.44
C LEU A 326 3.47 -8.55 -20.65
N GLY A 327 2.81 -7.55 -21.25
CA GLY A 327 2.45 -6.30 -20.58
C GLY A 327 1.57 -6.55 -19.35
N CYS A 328 0.58 -7.43 -19.44
CA CYS A 328 -0.27 -7.84 -18.33
C CYS A 328 0.54 -8.56 -17.23
N LEU A 329 1.43 -9.47 -17.60
CA LEU A 329 2.29 -10.19 -16.66
C LEU A 329 3.20 -9.23 -15.88
N VAL A 330 3.85 -8.29 -16.58
CA VAL A 330 4.70 -7.27 -15.95
C VAL A 330 3.88 -6.36 -15.04
N PHE A 331 2.68 -5.95 -15.48
CA PHE A 331 1.77 -5.16 -14.65
C PHE A 331 1.40 -5.87 -13.35
N VAL A 332 0.96 -7.13 -13.44
CA VAL A 332 0.60 -7.96 -12.27
C VAL A 332 1.80 -8.12 -11.34
N SER A 333 2.96 -8.53 -11.88
CA SER A 333 4.18 -8.72 -11.10
C SER A 333 4.59 -7.45 -10.36
N ARG A 334 4.53 -6.29 -11.03
CA ARG A 334 4.84 -4.99 -10.40
C ARG A 334 3.86 -4.63 -9.30
N ARG A 335 2.58 -4.87 -9.52
CA ARG A 335 1.54 -4.60 -8.53
C ARG A 335 1.75 -5.45 -7.27
N TYR A 336 2.04 -6.74 -7.44
CA TYR A 336 2.33 -7.64 -6.31
C TYR A 336 3.61 -7.23 -5.56
N ALA A 337 4.69 -6.89 -6.28
CA ALA A 337 5.93 -6.41 -5.68
C ALA A 337 5.70 -5.15 -4.82
N LEU A 338 4.94 -4.17 -5.33
CA LEU A 338 4.59 -2.96 -4.58
C LEU A 338 3.70 -3.24 -3.36
N GLN A 339 2.81 -4.23 -3.44
CA GLN A 339 2.01 -4.65 -2.28
C GLN A 339 2.88 -5.34 -1.24
N PHE A 340 3.81 -6.18 -1.66
CA PHE A 340 4.74 -6.86 -0.76
C PHE A 340 5.62 -5.86 -0.01
N ASP A 341 6.25 -4.91 -0.72
CA ASP A 341 7.04 -3.83 -0.11
C ASP A 341 6.24 -3.03 0.93
N ARG A 342 4.96 -2.74 0.64
CA ARG A 342 4.07 -2.04 1.59
C ARG A 342 3.76 -2.86 2.82
N THR A 343 3.48 -4.16 2.65
CA THR A 343 3.18 -5.03 3.80
C THR A 343 4.40 -5.22 4.69
N GLU A 344 5.59 -5.31 4.11
CA GLU A 344 6.84 -5.38 4.84
C GLU A 344 7.12 -4.09 5.62
N GLN A 345 6.93 -2.92 4.99
CA GLN A 345 7.07 -1.63 5.67
C GLN A 345 6.09 -1.47 6.84
N LEU A 346 4.81 -1.87 6.64
CA LEU A 346 3.80 -1.83 7.70
C LEU A 346 4.13 -2.80 8.84
N ALA A 347 4.66 -3.98 8.54
CA ALA A 347 5.10 -4.93 9.54
C ALA A 347 6.24 -4.36 10.39
N GLN A 348 7.27 -3.76 9.76
CA GLN A 348 8.39 -3.11 10.45
C GLN A 348 7.92 -1.93 11.32
N GLU A 349 7.00 -1.10 10.79
CA GLU A 349 6.44 0.03 11.56
C GLU A 349 5.63 -0.47 12.77
N LEU A 350 4.87 -1.55 12.60
CA LEU A 350 4.10 -2.17 13.69
C LEU A 350 5.03 -2.74 14.76
N GLU A 351 6.07 -3.47 14.37
CA GLU A 351 7.08 -4.01 15.30
C GLU A 351 7.76 -2.90 16.09
N ALA A 352 8.15 -1.81 15.42
CA ALA A 352 8.74 -0.65 16.10
C ALA A 352 7.78 -0.02 17.12
N ARG A 353 6.49 0.13 16.78
CA ARG A 353 5.47 0.65 17.69
C ARG A 353 5.20 -0.28 18.87
N VAL A 354 5.15 -1.60 18.62
CA VAL A 354 4.98 -2.60 19.70
C VAL A 354 6.17 -2.54 20.66
N THR A 355 7.39 -2.51 20.13
CA THR A 355 8.62 -2.41 20.96
C THR A 355 8.61 -1.13 21.79
N GLN A 356 8.30 0.01 21.19
CA GLN A 356 8.22 1.30 21.89
C GLN A 356 7.17 1.28 23.02
N ARG A 357 5.97 0.76 22.74
CA ARG A 357 4.92 0.64 23.76
C ARG A 357 5.28 -0.32 24.89
N THR A 358 5.89 -1.46 24.54
CA THR A 358 6.32 -2.44 25.54
C THR A 358 7.37 -1.82 26.47
N GLN A 359 8.35 -1.08 25.92
CA GLN A 359 9.35 -0.40 26.70
C GLN A 359 8.75 0.69 27.61
N ALA A 360 7.80 1.48 27.10
CA ALA A 360 7.11 2.49 27.89
C ALA A 360 6.32 1.87 29.06
N LEU A 361 5.58 0.77 28.80
CA LEU A 361 4.86 0.04 29.86
C LEU A 361 5.81 -0.59 30.90
N GLN A 362 6.96 -1.06 30.46
CA GLN A 362 7.96 -1.65 31.34
C GLN A 362 8.56 -0.58 32.25
N ASN A 363 8.92 0.58 31.68
CA ASN A 363 9.42 1.72 32.47
C ASN A 363 8.38 2.21 33.50
N GLU A 364 7.10 2.29 33.12
CA GLU A 364 6.00 2.66 34.02
C GLU A 364 5.84 1.62 35.14
N THR A 365 5.91 0.32 34.79
CA THR A 365 5.82 -0.77 35.78
C THR A 365 6.98 -0.74 36.78
N ASP A 366 8.20 -0.48 36.29
CA ASP A 366 9.39 -0.43 37.13
C ASP A 366 9.39 0.82 38.03
N ALA A 367 8.94 1.96 37.50
CA ALA A 367 8.72 3.16 38.32
C ALA A 367 7.71 2.91 39.45
N ARG A 368 6.58 2.22 39.13
CA ARG A 368 5.56 1.85 40.11
C ARG A 368 6.09 0.89 41.19
N LYS A 369 6.91 -0.11 40.79
CA LYS A 369 7.57 -1.01 41.76
C LYS A 369 8.51 -0.27 42.68
N SER A 370 9.36 0.61 42.14
CA SER A 370 10.28 1.44 42.93
C SER A 370 9.54 2.31 43.95
N MET A 371 8.43 2.94 43.49
CA MET A 371 7.56 3.70 44.39
C MET A 371 7.02 2.86 45.55
N MET A 372 6.51 1.64 45.25
CA MET A 372 6.01 0.72 46.29
C MET A 372 7.10 0.35 47.31
N LEU A 373 8.32 0.10 46.82
CA LEU A 373 9.44 -0.23 47.70
C LEU A 373 9.78 0.92 48.65
N ASN A 374 9.77 2.15 48.19
CA ASN A 374 10.00 3.34 49.02
C ASN A 374 8.91 3.49 50.09
N ILE A 375 7.63 3.34 49.72
CA ILE A 375 6.51 3.34 50.67
C ILE A 375 6.69 2.29 51.79
N PHE A 376 7.06 1.07 51.42
CA PHE A 376 7.28 0.02 52.41
C PHE A 376 8.45 0.32 53.32
N HIS A 377 9.52 0.94 52.81
CA HIS A 377 10.66 1.36 53.62
C HIS A 377 10.24 2.42 54.62
N ASP A 378 9.50 3.45 54.21
CA ASP A 378 9.09 4.57 55.07
C ASP A 378 8.02 4.20 56.08
N LEU A 379 7.23 3.16 55.83
CA LEU A 379 6.30 2.58 56.79
C LEU A 379 7.03 1.66 57.82
N ARG A 380 8.06 0.92 57.39
CA ARG A 380 8.75 -0.04 58.23
C ARG A 380 9.45 0.63 59.44
N SER A 381 10.11 1.77 59.19
CA SER A 381 10.89 2.44 60.24
C SER A 381 10.04 2.90 61.43
N PRO A 382 8.96 3.68 61.28
CA PRO A 382 8.11 4.09 62.38
C PRO A 382 7.38 2.95 63.07
N LEU A 383 6.94 1.92 62.30
CA LEU A 383 6.29 0.73 62.86
C LEU A 383 7.26 -0.08 63.75
N PHE A 384 8.53 -0.16 63.34
CA PHE A 384 9.56 -0.82 64.18
C PHE A 384 9.76 -0.08 65.50
N VAL A 385 9.82 1.26 65.47
CA VAL A 385 9.96 2.09 66.67
C VAL A 385 8.75 1.95 67.60
N ILE A 386 7.53 1.92 67.02
CA ILE A 386 6.31 1.68 67.81
C ILE A 386 6.34 0.30 68.45
N GLY A 387 6.66 -0.78 67.68
CA GLY A 387 6.75 -2.13 68.19
C GLY A 387 7.77 -2.26 69.31
N SER A 388 9.01 -1.80 69.09
CA SER A 388 10.09 -1.83 70.07
C SER A 388 9.77 -1.01 71.31
N GLY A 389 9.13 0.16 71.16
CA GLY A 389 8.69 0.97 72.29
C GLY A 389 7.60 0.30 73.13
N LEU A 390 6.65 -0.39 72.49
CA LEU A 390 5.62 -1.17 73.19
C LEU A 390 6.24 -2.38 73.95
N ASP A 391 7.20 -3.09 73.34
CA ASP A 391 7.93 -4.19 73.96
C ASP A 391 8.71 -3.68 75.20
N THR A 392 9.34 -2.48 75.08
CA THR A 392 10.06 -1.87 76.20
C THR A 392 9.09 -1.47 77.31
N LEU A 393 7.93 -0.94 77.03
CA LEU A 393 6.90 -0.62 78.01
C LEU A 393 6.34 -1.86 78.71
N ALA A 394 6.22 -2.96 77.98
CA ALA A 394 5.80 -4.25 78.55
C ALA A 394 6.86 -4.81 79.58
N ALA A 395 8.14 -4.59 79.29
CA ALA A 395 9.25 -5.02 80.17
C ALA A 395 9.52 -4.01 81.29
N ALA A 396 9.32 -2.72 81.11
CA ALA A 396 9.59 -1.64 82.03
C ALA A 396 8.48 -0.56 82.03
N PRO A 397 7.36 -0.74 82.73
CA PRO A 397 6.22 0.17 82.76
C PRO A 397 6.57 1.59 83.23
N ASP A 398 7.60 1.74 84.02
CA ASP A 398 8.08 3.05 84.54
C ASP A 398 8.66 3.95 83.43
N ALA A 399 8.98 3.39 82.26
CA ALA A 399 9.42 4.18 81.08
C ALA A 399 8.28 4.90 80.33
N LEU A 400 7.02 4.73 80.75
CA LEU A 400 5.84 5.30 80.10
C LEU A 400 5.91 6.81 79.89
N PRO A 401 6.33 7.66 80.87
CA PRO A 401 6.37 9.10 80.65
C PRO A 401 7.35 9.54 79.53
N THR A 402 8.42 8.77 79.34
CA THR A 402 9.46 9.05 78.34
C THR A 402 9.12 8.53 76.96
N LEU A 403 8.54 7.32 76.91
CA LEU A 403 8.25 6.66 75.62
C LEU A 403 6.91 7.05 75.01
N LEU A 404 5.91 7.40 75.82
CA LEU A 404 4.58 7.78 75.34
C LEU A 404 4.58 8.91 74.31
N PRO A 405 5.30 10.02 74.56
CA PRO A 405 5.38 11.11 73.56
C PRO A 405 5.98 10.64 72.20
N VAL A 406 7.05 9.83 72.25
CA VAL A 406 7.73 9.29 71.06
C VAL A 406 6.79 8.37 70.29
N LEU A 407 6.06 7.49 71.01
CA LEU A 407 5.09 6.57 70.35
C LEU A 407 3.93 7.35 69.73
N GLN A 408 3.40 8.38 70.41
CA GLN A 408 2.36 9.25 69.89
C GLN A 408 2.79 9.99 68.62
N GLU A 409 4.03 10.50 68.62
CA GLU A 409 4.62 11.16 67.45
C GLU A 409 4.73 10.20 66.25
N ARG A 410 5.24 8.97 66.49
CA ARG A 410 5.38 7.96 65.44
C ARG A 410 4.05 7.46 64.91
N VAL A 411 3.04 7.28 65.74
CA VAL A 411 1.66 6.96 65.31
C VAL A 411 1.08 8.10 64.50
N GLY A 412 1.28 9.36 64.92
CA GLY A 412 0.87 10.54 64.16
C GLY A 412 1.53 10.63 62.78
N PHE A 413 2.82 10.31 62.70
CA PHE A 413 3.53 10.22 61.42
C PHE A 413 2.95 9.18 60.47
N VAL A 414 2.74 7.93 60.98
CA VAL A 414 2.14 6.84 60.14
C VAL A 414 0.75 7.24 59.66
N ARG A 415 -0.07 7.88 60.47
CA ARG A 415 -1.37 8.38 60.09
C ARG A 415 -1.29 9.41 58.97
N ARG A 416 -0.45 10.45 59.10
CA ARG A 416 -0.23 11.44 58.06
C ARG A 416 0.26 10.80 56.77
N LEU A 417 1.24 9.88 56.83
CA LEU A 417 1.75 9.18 55.66
C LEU A 417 0.65 8.40 54.89
N THR A 418 -0.23 7.69 55.64
CA THR A 418 -1.34 6.93 55.05
C THR A 418 -2.39 7.85 54.40
N GLU A 419 -2.69 9.01 55.06
CA GLU A 419 -3.61 10.02 54.52
C GLU A 419 -3.03 10.65 53.24
N ASP A 420 -1.74 10.99 53.23
CA ASP A 420 -1.02 11.56 52.08
C ASP A 420 -0.98 10.57 50.91
N LEU A 421 -0.68 9.30 51.18
CA LEU A 421 -0.70 8.22 50.17
C LEU A 421 -2.07 8.05 49.53
N PHE A 422 -3.12 8.05 50.39
CA PHE A 422 -4.48 7.90 49.89
C PHE A 422 -4.91 9.08 49.03
N LEU A 423 -4.54 10.31 49.42
CA LEU A 423 -4.82 11.52 48.68
C LEU A 423 -4.03 11.55 47.38
N ALA A 424 -2.74 11.20 47.40
CA ALA A 424 -1.90 11.13 46.21
C ALA A 424 -2.45 10.12 45.20
N ALA A 425 -2.93 8.94 45.67
CA ALA A 425 -3.57 7.94 44.80
C ALA A 425 -4.89 8.46 44.17
N LYS A 426 -5.70 9.21 44.92
CA LYS A 426 -6.92 9.84 44.39
C LYS A 426 -6.64 10.94 43.38
N LEU A 427 -5.60 11.76 43.62
CA LEU A 427 -5.14 12.80 42.70
C LEU A 427 -4.68 12.16 41.37
N GLU A 428 -3.89 11.10 41.44
CA GLU A 428 -3.42 10.37 40.25
C GLU A 428 -4.58 9.81 39.40
N GLN A 429 -5.62 9.30 40.05
CA GLN A 429 -6.81 8.80 39.38
C GLN A 429 -7.80 9.90 38.97
N LYS A 430 -7.48 11.18 39.22
CA LYS A 430 -8.36 12.33 38.99
C LYS A 430 -9.73 12.20 39.69
N GLN A 431 -9.75 11.54 40.86
CA GLN A 431 -10.97 11.28 41.62
C GLN A 431 -11.22 12.30 42.75
N VAL A 432 -10.34 13.28 42.89
CA VAL A 432 -10.55 14.36 43.86
C VAL A 432 -11.56 15.34 43.28
N LEU A 433 -12.71 15.46 43.91
CA LEU A 433 -13.71 16.50 43.64
C LEU A 433 -13.56 17.59 44.70
N LEU A 434 -13.37 18.83 44.27
CA LEU A 434 -13.30 19.99 45.17
C LEU A 434 -14.72 20.40 45.56
N ASN A 435 -14.92 20.67 46.85
CA ASN A 435 -16.13 21.32 47.32
C ASN A 435 -15.88 22.85 47.34
N GLU A 436 -15.91 23.45 46.14
CA GLU A 436 -15.55 24.84 45.92
C GLU A 436 -16.64 25.78 46.50
N ASP A 437 -16.22 26.72 47.32
CA ASP A 437 -17.05 27.82 47.84
C ASP A 437 -16.19 29.11 47.94
N ARG A 438 -16.81 30.24 48.29
CA ARG A 438 -16.12 31.51 48.54
C ARG A 438 -15.31 31.38 49.82
N ALA A 439 -13.98 31.36 49.70
CA ALA A 439 -13.06 31.25 50.80
C ALA A 439 -12.22 32.56 50.96
N ARG A 440 -11.81 32.84 52.16
CA ARG A 440 -10.97 33.96 52.51
C ARG A 440 -9.55 33.44 52.81
N LEU A 441 -8.68 33.56 51.80
CA LEU A 441 -7.35 32.93 51.86
C LEU A 441 -6.50 33.53 53.00
N GLU A 442 -6.64 34.83 53.28
CA GLU A 442 -5.97 35.49 54.40
C GLU A 442 -6.44 34.92 55.76
N ALA A 443 -7.71 34.61 55.90
CA ALA A 443 -8.24 34.04 57.13
C ALA A 443 -7.77 32.57 57.33
N LEU A 444 -7.76 31.78 56.28
CA LEU A 444 -7.19 30.42 56.31
C LEU A 444 -5.70 30.44 56.65
N THR A 445 -4.94 31.36 56.05
CA THR A 445 -3.51 31.53 56.34
C THR A 445 -3.27 31.87 57.79
N ALA A 446 -4.05 32.80 58.36
CA ALA A 446 -3.97 33.19 59.77
C ALA A 446 -4.27 31.98 60.71
N ALA A 447 -5.29 31.17 60.38
CA ALA A 447 -5.66 29.98 61.14
C ALA A 447 -4.53 28.91 61.12
N VAL A 448 -3.98 28.62 59.93
CA VAL A 448 -2.85 27.69 59.78
C VAL A 448 -1.62 28.16 60.53
N CYS A 449 -1.25 29.44 60.41
CA CYS A 449 -0.10 29.98 61.13
C CYS A 449 -0.30 29.93 62.66
N SER A 450 -1.52 30.22 63.14
CA SER A 450 -1.84 30.09 64.56
C SER A 450 -1.69 28.65 65.08
N ALA A 451 -2.17 27.67 64.28
CA ALA A 451 -2.01 26.24 64.61
C ALA A 451 -0.55 25.78 64.64
N CYS A 452 0.29 26.33 63.75
CA CYS A 452 1.71 25.99 63.64
C CYS A 452 2.60 26.77 64.63
N GLN A 453 2.06 27.73 65.37
CA GLN A 453 2.84 28.58 66.31
C GLN A 453 3.50 27.73 67.44
N THR A 454 2.81 26.74 67.96
CA THR A 454 3.35 25.87 69.00
C THR A 454 4.52 25.03 68.48
N GLU A 455 4.42 24.49 67.27
CA GLU A 455 5.47 23.71 66.64
C GLU A 455 6.70 24.57 66.31
N ALA A 456 6.49 25.78 65.80
CA ALA A 456 7.57 26.74 65.57
C ALA A 456 8.27 27.11 66.86
N ALA A 457 7.53 27.38 67.94
CA ALA A 457 8.08 27.68 69.28
C ALA A 457 8.88 26.51 69.88
N HIS A 458 8.39 25.28 69.75
CA HIS A 458 9.12 24.08 70.19
C HIS A 458 10.44 23.91 69.44
N LYS A 459 10.50 24.26 68.16
CA LYS A 459 11.72 24.20 67.35
C LYS A 459 12.62 25.43 67.54
N GLY A 460 12.15 26.46 68.22
CA GLY A 460 12.87 27.72 68.37
C GLY A 460 12.93 28.61 67.10
N VAL A 461 11.90 28.51 66.24
CA VAL A 461 11.76 29.27 65.00
C VAL A 461 10.75 30.38 65.19
N GLU A 462 11.12 31.61 64.77
CA GLU A 462 10.21 32.76 64.84
C GLU A 462 9.24 32.71 63.66
N LEU A 463 7.92 32.45 63.89
CA LEU A 463 6.88 32.47 62.87
C LEU A 463 6.19 33.86 62.87
N ARG A 464 6.36 34.66 61.78
CA ARG A 464 5.71 35.95 61.57
C ARG A 464 4.65 35.84 60.49
N THR A 465 3.48 36.42 60.71
CA THR A 465 2.36 36.38 59.79
C THR A 465 1.84 37.77 59.49
N ASP A 466 1.74 38.15 58.24
CA ASP A 466 1.11 39.38 57.76
C ASP A 466 -0.06 39.00 56.78
N THR A 467 -1.28 39.13 57.32
CA THR A 467 -2.53 38.78 56.61
C THR A 467 -3.42 40.02 56.41
N GLY A 468 -2.83 41.22 56.37
CA GLY A 468 -3.60 42.45 56.28
C GLY A 468 -4.38 42.71 55.02
N THR A 469 -4.12 41.96 53.94
CA THR A 469 -4.80 42.13 52.65
C THR A 469 -5.95 41.09 52.52
N PRO A 470 -7.21 41.53 52.27
CA PRO A 470 -8.31 40.62 51.95
C PRO A 470 -8.05 39.88 50.61
N LEU A 471 -8.12 38.56 50.61
CA LEU A 471 -7.88 37.69 49.44
C LEU A 471 -9.04 36.72 49.25
N PRO A 472 -10.18 37.18 48.73
CA PRO A 472 -11.30 36.27 48.41
C PRO A 472 -10.92 35.41 47.20
N VAL A 473 -11.09 34.10 47.33
CA VAL A 473 -10.82 33.11 46.29
C VAL A 473 -11.99 32.14 46.19
N TRP A 474 -12.13 31.51 45.04
CA TRP A 474 -13.09 30.39 44.84
C TRP A 474 -12.32 29.08 45.03
N GLY A 475 -12.70 28.27 46.03
CA GLY A 475 -11.98 27.02 46.29
C GLY A 475 -12.50 26.24 47.48
N ASP A 476 -11.96 25.04 47.67
CA ASP A 476 -12.23 24.17 48.81
C ASP A 476 -11.37 24.57 50.00
N ALA A 477 -11.99 25.17 51.02
CA ALA A 477 -11.30 25.72 52.19
C ALA A 477 -10.44 24.64 52.90
N VAL A 478 -10.88 23.40 52.98
CA VAL A 478 -10.13 22.29 53.62
C VAL A 478 -8.88 21.95 52.81
N ARG A 479 -8.98 21.94 51.48
CA ARG A 479 -7.84 21.68 50.61
C ARG A 479 -6.87 22.84 50.53
N LEU A 480 -7.36 24.07 50.56
CA LEU A 480 -6.52 25.26 50.64
C LEU A 480 -5.76 25.31 51.98
N GLU A 481 -6.41 24.98 53.10
CA GLU A 481 -5.76 24.84 54.40
C GLU A 481 -4.67 23.79 54.38
N GLN A 482 -4.90 22.63 53.71
CA GLN A 482 -3.90 21.57 53.56
C GLN A 482 -2.68 22.04 52.75
N ILE A 483 -2.88 22.81 51.65
CA ILE A 483 -1.76 23.41 50.89
C ILE A 483 -0.93 24.31 51.79
N LEU A 484 -1.58 25.25 52.50
CA LEU A 484 -0.92 26.21 53.38
C LEU A 484 -0.17 25.49 54.50
N GLN A 485 -0.78 24.49 55.12
CA GLN A 485 -0.17 23.71 56.19
C GLN A 485 1.11 23.01 55.69
N ASN A 486 1.08 22.39 54.48
CA ASN A 486 2.26 21.75 53.91
C ASN A 486 3.40 22.76 53.68
N LEU A 487 3.09 23.96 53.17
CA LEU A 487 4.11 24.97 52.94
C LEU A 487 4.70 25.52 54.25
N VAL A 488 3.85 25.85 55.25
CA VAL A 488 4.29 26.41 56.54
C VAL A 488 5.07 25.37 57.34
N ILE A 489 4.59 24.13 57.45
CA ILE A 489 5.30 23.06 58.17
C ILE A 489 6.66 22.79 57.54
N ASN A 490 6.74 22.72 56.18
CA ASN A 490 8.02 22.55 55.50
C ASN A 490 8.97 23.70 55.82
N ALA A 491 8.52 24.95 55.76
CA ALA A 491 9.33 26.10 56.13
C ALA A 491 9.86 26.03 57.56
N ILE A 492 9.00 25.62 58.53
CA ILE A 492 9.42 25.41 59.93
C ILE A 492 10.44 24.29 60.03
N HIS A 493 10.21 23.14 59.36
CA HIS A 493 11.08 21.96 59.39
C HIS A 493 12.49 22.24 58.86
N TYR A 494 12.62 23.02 57.78
CA TYR A 494 13.92 23.27 57.15
C TYR A 494 14.62 24.53 57.70
N THR A 495 13.97 25.25 58.63
CA THR A 495 14.59 26.39 59.33
C THR A 495 15.31 25.94 60.60
N PRO A 496 16.58 26.25 60.80
CA PRO A 496 17.29 25.94 62.05
C PRO A 496 16.75 26.75 63.24
N SER A 497 16.99 26.27 64.46
CA SER A 497 16.65 27.03 65.69
C SER A 497 17.30 28.43 65.69
N GLY A 498 16.53 29.44 66.02
CA GLY A 498 16.93 30.87 65.95
C GLY A 498 16.62 31.48 64.57
N GLY A 499 16.19 30.74 63.58
CA GLY A 499 15.76 31.24 62.28
C GLY A 499 14.34 31.79 62.31
N ARG A 500 13.87 32.23 61.12
CA ARG A 500 12.57 32.88 60.96
C ARG A 500 11.81 32.33 59.77
N VAL A 501 10.50 32.19 59.91
CA VAL A 501 9.54 31.94 58.83
C VAL A 501 8.58 33.13 58.75
N THR A 502 8.43 33.70 57.58
CA THR A 502 7.55 34.85 57.33
C THR A 502 6.48 34.46 56.32
N VAL A 503 5.21 34.61 56.68
CA VAL A 503 4.07 34.34 55.82
C VAL A 503 3.35 35.65 55.50
N VAL A 504 3.28 36.00 54.21
CA VAL A 504 2.70 37.27 53.74
C VAL A 504 1.59 36.99 52.74
N CYS A 505 0.44 37.61 52.96
CA CYS A 505 -0.68 37.61 52.04
C CYS A 505 -0.67 38.88 51.20
N ALA A 506 -0.67 38.79 49.88
CA ALA A 506 -0.66 39.92 48.96
C ALA A 506 -1.52 39.65 47.71
N ALA A 507 -2.16 40.71 47.21
CA ALA A 507 -2.78 40.65 45.87
C ALA A 507 -1.76 41.14 44.84
N GLU A 508 -1.33 40.28 43.92
CA GLU A 508 -0.32 40.60 42.91
C GLU A 508 -0.86 40.21 41.52
N ASN A 509 -0.81 41.13 40.56
CA ASN A 509 -1.21 40.86 39.15
C ASN A 509 -2.61 40.25 38.99
N GLY A 510 -3.58 40.58 39.85
CA GLY A 510 -4.93 39.99 39.81
C GLY A 510 -5.01 38.58 40.42
N GLN A 511 -3.98 38.13 41.12
CA GLN A 511 -3.93 36.88 41.85
C GLN A 511 -3.86 37.08 43.36
N ALA A 512 -4.45 36.20 44.12
CA ALA A 512 -4.30 36.08 45.55
C ALA A 512 -3.04 35.24 45.83
N CYS A 513 -1.99 35.86 46.35
CA CYS A 513 -0.72 35.22 46.62
C CYS A 513 -0.44 35.09 48.11
N VAL A 514 0.00 33.90 48.55
CA VAL A 514 0.54 33.65 49.88
C VAL A 514 2.01 33.27 49.77
N LYS A 515 2.90 34.11 50.27
CA LYS A 515 4.35 33.90 50.31
C LYS A 515 4.76 33.30 51.63
N VAL A 516 5.39 32.14 51.61
CA VAL A 516 5.99 31.49 52.78
C VAL A 516 7.50 31.50 52.59
N ALA A 517 8.19 32.43 53.27
CA ALA A 517 9.62 32.60 53.17
C ALA A 517 10.30 32.11 54.46
N ASP A 518 11.32 31.30 54.34
CA ASP A 518 12.14 30.76 55.44
C ASP A 518 13.60 31.26 55.35
N THR A 519 14.30 31.20 56.46
CA THR A 519 15.75 31.47 56.55
C THR A 519 16.52 30.15 56.76
N GLY A 520 16.06 29.08 56.11
CA GLY A 520 16.61 27.76 56.25
C GLY A 520 17.83 27.47 55.37
N CYS A 521 18.11 26.20 55.16
CA CYS A 521 19.27 25.76 54.38
C CYS A 521 19.21 26.12 52.90
N GLY A 522 18.00 26.46 52.37
CA GLY A 522 17.79 26.68 50.93
C GLY A 522 17.92 25.41 50.12
N ILE A 523 17.68 25.50 48.81
CA ILE A 523 17.62 24.37 47.87
C ILE A 523 18.60 24.64 46.72
N ALA A 524 19.44 23.66 46.40
CA ALA A 524 20.40 23.74 45.30
C ALA A 524 19.67 23.90 43.95
N PRO A 525 20.22 24.73 43.01
CA PRO A 525 19.56 24.93 41.72
C PRO A 525 19.26 23.65 40.94
N GLU A 526 20.08 22.62 41.10
CA GLU A 526 19.92 21.30 40.47
C GLU A 526 18.74 20.52 41.05
N ASP A 527 18.38 20.74 42.32
CA ASP A 527 17.28 20.05 43.00
C ASP A 527 15.93 20.80 42.85
N GLN A 528 15.94 22.11 42.57
CA GLN A 528 14.71 22.93 42.48
C GLN A 528 13.65 22.40 41.49
N PRO A 529 14.00 21.86 40.28
CA PRO A 529 13.00 21.30 39.38
C PRO A 529 12.31 20.06 39.95
N ALA A 530 12.98 19.32 40.83
CA ALA A 530 12.51 18.03 41.34
C ALA A 530 11.81 18.12 42.71
N VAL A 531 11.78 19.29 43.40
CA VAL A 531 11.18 19.41 44.75
C VAL A 531 9.69 19.08 44.81
N PHE A 532 8.99 19.16 43.67
CA PHE A 532 7.59 18.80 43.55
C PHE A 532 7.38 17.36 43.09
N ASP A 533 8.47 16.63 42.78
CA ASP A 533 8.39 15.20 42.43
C ASP A 533 8.06 14.38 43.67
N ARG A 534 7.35 13.28 43.46
CA ARG A 534 6.94 12.37 44.55
C ARG A 534 8.16 11.72 45.20
N TYR A 535 8.18 11.70 46.53
CA TYR A 535 9.26 11.12 47.36
C TYR A 535 10.63 11.74 47.13
N PHE A 536 10.64 12.99 46.65
CA PHE A 536 11.90 13.72 46.54
C PHE A 536 12.38 14.18 47.92
N HIS A 537 13.63 13.87 48.22
CA HIS A 537 14.34 14.31 49.42
C HIS A 537 15.68 14.91 48.98
N THR A 538 16.07 16.00 49.55
CA THR A 538 17.41 16.57 49.32
C THR A 538 18.47 15.74 50.05
N THR A 539 19.71 15.73 49.55
CA THR A 539 20.86 15.05 50.20
C THR A 539 21.17 15.58 51.58
N ALA A 540 20.65 16.73 51.95
CA ALA A 540 20.77 17.33 53.29
C ALA A 540 19.74 16.79 54.30
N ASP A 541 18.76 16.00 53.85
CA ASP A 541 17.71 15.42 54.72
C ASP A 541 18.25 14.21 55.52
N THR A 542 18.90 14.51 56.61
CA THR A 542 19.47 13.49 57.54
C THR A 542 18.45 12.94 58.54
N LYS A 543 17.22 13.48 58.58
CA LYS A 543 16.14 13.04 59.46
C LYS A 543 14.91 12.60 58.64
N HIS A 544 14.57 11.32 58.70
CA HIS A 544 13.46 10.66 58.03
C HIS A 544 12.06 11.06 58.53
N ASP A 545 11.78 12.34 58.80
CA ASP A 545 10.51 12.80 59.39
C ASP A 545 9.57 13.45 58.32
N SER A 546 9.95 13.47 57.04
CA SER A 546 9.10 13.95 55.93
C SER A 546 8.69 12.82 54.98
N THR A 547 7.47 12.90 54.48
CA THR A 547 6.91 11.86 53.56
C THR A 547 7.35 12.02 52.10
N GLY A 548 7.96 13.16 51.76
CA GLY A 548 8.26 13.52 50.37
C GLY A 548 7.02 13.69 49.47
N LEU A 549 5.81 13.66 50.05
CA LEU A 549 4.55 13.79 49.34
C LEU A 549 3.89 15.16 49.51
N GLY A 550 4.23 15.91 50.60
CA GLY A 550 3.52 17.12 50.96
C GLY A 550 3.57 18.22 49.90
N LEU A 551 4.74 18.48 49.29
CA LEU A 551 4.88 19.50 48.25
C LEU A 551 4.21 19.05 46.94
N THR A 552 4.30 17.78 46.57
CA THR A 552 3.60 17.25 45.40
C THR A 552 2.08 17.35 45.54
N ILE A 553 1.55 16.99 46.72
CA ILE A 553 0.12 17.13 47.03
C ILE A 553 -0.30 18.60 47.00
N ALA A 554 0.50 19.48 47.57
CA ALA A 554 0.22 20.91 47.58
C ALA A 554 0.15 21.48 46.14
N GLN A 555 1.08 21.12 45.27
CA GLN A 555 1.12 21.55 43.88
C GLN A 555 -0.11 21.01 43.09
N GLU A 556 -0.42 19.74 43.22
CA GLU A 556 -1.57 19.14 42.55
C GLU A 556 -2.90 19.76 43.01
N LEU A 557 -3.04 20.01 44.31
CA LEU A 557 -4.20 20.71 44.86
C LEU A 557 -4.26 22.17 44.39
N ALA A 558 -3.13 22.86 44.28
CA ALA A 558 -3.08 24.22 43.73
C ALA A 558 -3.52 24.23 42.26
N HIS A 559 -3.06 23.29 41.45
CA HIS A 559 -3.50 23.14 40.06
C HIS A 559 -5.01 22.85 39.94
N LEU A 560 -5.56 22.03 40.82
CA LEU A 560 -7.02 21.80 40.85
C LEU A 560 -7.79 23.09 41.14
N HIS A 561 -7.24 24.01 41.93
CA HIS A 561 -7.80 25.33 42.18
C HIS A 561 -7.42 26.38 41.11
N ARG A 562 -6.88 25.96 39.95
CA ARG A 562 -6.45 26.82 38.83
C ARG A 562 -5.34 27.79 39.23
N GLY A 563 -4.55 27.43 40.24
CA GLY A 563 -3.40 28.17 40.73
C GLY A 563 -2.09 27.43 40.50
N GLU A 564 -1.03 27.96 41.05
CA GLU A 564 0.30 27.37 40.99
C GLU A 564 1.10 27.69 42.27
N ILE A 565 2.14 26.88 42.53
CA ILE A 565 3.13 27.17 43.60
C ILE A 565 4.47 27.47 42.92
N LEU A 566 4.99 28.67 43.18
CA LEU A 566 6.28 29.12 42.68
C LEU A 566 7.34 28.94 43.76
N LEU A 567 8.58 28.62 43.37
CA LEU A 567 9.73 28.46 44.23
C LEU A 567 10.83 29.47 43.86
N GLN A 568 11.36 30.14 44.86
CA GLN A 568 12.60 30.93 44.81
C GLN A 568 13.49 30.50 45.97
N SER A 569 14.69 29.98 45.70
CA SER A 569 15.58 29.52 46.76
C SER A 569 17.04 29.70 46.40
N GLU A 570 17.84 30.00 47.42
CA GLU A 570 19.30 30.05 47.33
C GLU A 570 19.92 29.24 48.47
N PRO A 571 20.90 28.35 48.21
CA PRO A 571 21.59 27.63 49.27
C PRO A 571 22.15 28.54 50.36
N GLY A 572 21.83 28.25 51.61
CA GLY A 572 22.28 28.98 52.77
C GLY A 572 21.54 30.30 53.05
N LYS A 573 20.58 30.70 52.18
CA LYS A 573 19.77 31.93 52.38
C LYS A 573 18.30 31.64 52.68
N GLY A 574 17.85 30.39 52.45
CA GLY A 574 16.48 29.98 52.65
C GLY A 574 15.70 29.84 51.36
N SER A 575 14.39 29.57 51.48
CA SER A 575 13.46 29.37 50.38
C SER A 575 12.21 30.24 50.55
N CYS A 576 11.58 30.56 49.43
CA CYS A 576 10.30 31.24 49.39
C CYS A 576 9.37 30.44 48.45
N PHE A 577 8.35 29.82 49.03
CA PHE A 577 7.25 29.20 48.29
C PHE A 577 6.09 30.17 48.20
N THR A 578 5.59 30.42 46.99
CA THR A 578 4.48 31.35 46.76
C THR A 578 3.30 30.59 46.14
N LEU A 579 2.22 30.45 46.89
CA LEU A 579 0.93 29.94 46.36
C LEU A 579 0.21 31.11 45.69
N CYS A 580 -0.11 30.97 44.41
CA CYS A 580 -0.88 31.95 43.64
C CYS A 580 -2.21 31.32 43.18
N LEU A 581 -3.34 31.96 43.46
CA LEU A 581 -4.69 31.56 43.09
C LEU A 581 -5.40 32.71 42.38
N PRO A 582 -6.37 32.44 41.49
CA PRO A 582 -7.19 33.49 40.91
C PRO A 582 -7.94 34.28 42.00
N LEU A 583 -7.74 35.61 42.03
CA LEU A 583 -8.46 36.51 42.96
C LEU A 583 -9.90 36.69 42.47
N LEU A 584 -10.88 36.57 43.36
CA LEU A 584 -12.25 36.99 43.06
C LEU A 584 -12.33 38.50 43.07
N ASP A 585 -12.89 39.11 42.02
CA ASP A 585 -13.19 40.53 41.98
C ASP A 585 -14.07 40.89 43.21
N ALA A 586 -13.69 41.97 43.91
CA ALA A 586 -14.49 42.49 45.02
C ALA A 586 -15.80 43.06 44.43
N GLU A 587 -16.92 42.35 44.60
CA GLU A 587 -18.24 42.94 44.42
C GLU A 587 -18.53 43.98 45.53
#